data_892178f2d2910d548eed300b315f651b
#
_entry.id   892178f2d2910d548eed300b315f651b
#
_cell.length_a   1.000
_cell.length_b   1.000
_cell.length_c   1.000
_cell.angle_alpha   90.00
_cell.angle_beta   90.00
_cell.angle_gamma   90.00
#
_symmetry.space_group_name_H-M   'P 1'
#
loop_
_entity.id
_entity.type
_entity.pdbx_description
1 polymer ?
#
loop_
_entity_poly.entity_id
_entity_poly.type
_entity_poly.pdbx_seq_one_letter_code
_entity_poly.pdbx_strand_id
1 'polypeptide(L)'
;MFQLGPLGALFAQGNWQNFTTENTILVDNQINDVLIVDGVKWIGTSWGLYTYDNDTWVNYTDVLPHPFVNSIACDKEGNIYACTLSGIAVYDGISWETITSQNSIMTSHVNEVVFDDNNVAYVGTIDGLFTINNGDVSLLLDTSSLENNFINVRCLAFKGDSLCIGTVNGGLGYLYDNTISWYNTSNGLIDNTATDLVVDNENLWITAPYGGLISQLISESFLIFNTGYFSDWPSNSLNTLYKDNDENLFYIGSSGGGFFSFTYESGIQSTTTYNTDNSDLINDYVLCIEKDEQGYWIGTEGGLVYWSMVADIETKNNIPYFYQNMSQLVFEKPSDINVYSLDGKLVFSSKKTTSVDLSFLTKGYYIADINKKSSTLFLTN
;
A
#
# COMPACT_ATOMS: atom_id res chain seq x y z
N MET A 1 -6.04 8.18 -44.91
CA MET A 1 -5.10 7.29 -44.21
C MET A 1 -4.74 8.00 -42.91
N PHE A 2 -5.55 7.77 -41.87
CA PHE A 2 -5.29 8.35 -40.55
C PHE A 2 -4.32 7.42 -39.81
N GLN A 3 -3.15 7.95 -39.50
CA GLN A 3 -2.16 7.29 -38.69
C GLN A 3 -2.68 7.28 -37.25
N LEU A 4 -3.10 6.11 -36.76
CA LEU A 4 -3.31 5.87 -35.34
C LEU A 4 -1.94 5.90 -34.68
N GLY A 5 -1.69 6.91 -33.85
CA GLY A 5 -0.57 6.92 -32.94
C GLY A 5 -0.66 5.72 -31.96
N PRO A 6 0.43 5.34 -31.31
CA PRO A 6 0.47 4.15 -30.47
C PRO A 6 -0.56 4.25 -29.34
N LEU A 7 -1.39 3.22 -29.21
CA LEU A 7 -2.43 3.01 -28.18
C LEU A 7 -1.85 2.86 -26.74
N GLY A 8 -0.61 3.29 -26.52
CA GLY A 8 0.11 3.09 -25.26
C GLY A 8 -0.12 4.10 -24.14
N ALA A 9 -1.06 5.03 -24.27
CA ALA A 9 -1.18 6.15 -23.32
C ALA A 9 -2.59 6.39 -22.77
N LEU A 10 -3.48 5.40 -22.78
CA LEU A 10 -4.85 5.53 -22.24
C LEU A 10 -5.06 4.80 -20.90
N PHE A 11 -4.00 4.26 -20.30
CA PHE A 11 -4.05 3.65 -18.99
C PHE A 11 -3.61 4.66 -17.93
N ALA A 12 -4.52 4.92 -16.99
CA ALA A 12 -4.31 5.64 -15.74
C ALA A 12 -4.39 7.17 -15.75
N GLN A 13 -5.45 7.74 -16.31
CA GLN A 13 -5.98 8.96 -15.70
C GLN A 13 -6.96 8.56 -14.59
N GLY A 14 -6.45 8.00 -13.48
CA GLY A 14 -7.15 7.97 -12.22
C GLY A 14 -7.31 9.39 -11.69
N ASN A 15 -8.29 9.62 -10.83
CA ASN A 15 -8.37 10.89 -10.11
C ASN A 15 -7.30 10.90 -9.01
N TRP A 16 -6.44 11.91 -8.99
CA TRP A 16 -5.39 12.11 -8.01
C TRP A 16 -5.78 13.25 -7.08
N GLN A 17 -5.69 13.00 -5.79
CA GLN A 17 -5.89 14.02 -4.77
C GLN A 17 -4.69 14.07 -3.85
N ASN A 18 -4.11 15.24 -3.65
CA ASN A 18 -2.92 15.44 -2.85
C ASN A 18 -3.27 16.16 -1.54
N PHE A 19 -2.76 15.62 -0.42
CA PHE A 19 -2.94 16.13 0.93
C PHE A 19 -1.58 16.50 1.51
N THR A 20 -1.42 17.76 1.86
CA THR A 20 -0.16 18.34 2.34
C THR A 20 -0.39 19.26 3.52
N THR A 21 0.68 19.76 4.12
CA THR A 21 0.65 20.81 5.16
C THR A 21 0.01 22.12 4.68
N GLU A 22 -0.12 22.32 3.35
CA GLU A 22 -0.71 23.54 2.80
C GLU A 22 -2.24 23.48 2.71
N ASN A 23 -2.82 22.29 2.64
CA ASN A 23 -4.27 22.09 2.41
C ASN A 23 -4.95 21.20 3.44
N THR A 24 -4.23 20.74 4.47
CA THR A 24 -4.76 19.90 5.56
C THR A 24 -4.27 20.39 6.92
N ILE A 25 -4.58 19.63 8.01
CA ILE A 25 -4.04 19.87 9.35
C ILE A 25 -2.70 19.18 9.61
N LEU A 26 -2.13 18.50 8.62
CA LEU A 26 -0.82 17.86 8.74
C LEU A 26 0.24 18.89 9.09
N VAL A 27 1.15 18.54 9.99
CA VAL A 27 2.30 19.39 10.39
C VAL A 27 3.55 19.05 9.60
N ASP A 28 3.61 17.82 9.06
CA ASP A 28 4.73 17.34 8.24
C ASP A 28 4.19 16.64 6.99
N ASN A 29 4.90 16.74 5.88
CA ASN A 29 4.53 16.12 4.61
C ASN A 29 5.04 14.69 4.47
N GLN A 30 6.00 14.26 5.27
CA GLN A 30 6.51 12.91 5.19
C GLN A 30 5.52 11.93 5.82
N ILE A 31 4.89 11.12 4.98
CA ILE A 31 3.92 10.09 5.36
C ILE A 31 4.65 8.75 5.41
N ASN A 32 4.86 8.23 6.62
CA ASN A 32 5.63 7.01 6.83
C ASN A 32 4.77 5.75 6.67
N ASP A 33 3.48 5.83 7.09
CA ASP A 33 2.57 4.71 7.02
C ASP A 33 1.12 5.15 6.95
N VAL A 34 0.28 4.32 6.33
CA VAL A 34 -1.17 4.46 6.24
C VAL A 34 -1.82 3.12 6.54
N LEU A 35 -2.75 3.11 7.48
CA LEU A 35 -3.58 1.95 7.80
C LEU A 35 -5.05 2.30 7.63
N ILE A 36 -5.83 1.42 7.02
CA ILE A 36 -7.27 1.62 6.82
C ILE A 36 -8.05 0.62 7.67
N VAL A 37 -8.84 1.13 8.62
CA VAL A 37 -9.69 0.31 9.49
C VAL A 37 -11.10 0.89 9.48
N ASP A 38 -12.09 0.08 9.13
CA ASP A 38 -13.50 0.47 9.04
C ASP A 38 -13.75 1.75 8.21
N GLY A 39 -12.96 1.93 7.14
CA GLY A 39 -13.01 3.09 6.25
C GLY A 39 -12.26 4.33 6.76
N VAL A 40 -11.83 4.36 8.02
CA VAL A 40 -10.99 5.42 8.59
C VAL A 40 -9.54 5.21 8.18
N LYS A 41 -8.90 6.23 7.63
CA LYS A 41 -7.48 6.24 7.28
C LYS A 41 -6.69 6.76 8.47
N TRP A 42 -5.88 5.90 9.06
CA TRP A 42 -4.89 6.25 10.07
C TRP A 42 -3.58 6.60 9.36
N ILE A 43 -3.03 7.76 9.63
CA ILE A 43 -1.90 8.33 8.88
C ILE A 43 -0.78 8.67 9.84
N GLY A 44 0.31 7.92 9.76
CA GLY A 44 1.54 8.12 10.52
C GLY A 44 2.51 8.99 9.74
N THR A 45 3.00 10.05 10.37
CA THR A 45 3.92 11.00 9.75
C THR A 45 5.22 11.12 10.54
N SER A 46 6.20 11.84 10.01
CA SER A 46 7.39 12.19 10.76
C SER A 46 7.10 13.17 11.92
N TRP A 47 5.89 13.76 11.98
CA TRP A 47 5.47 14.65 13.06
C TRP A 47 3.97 14.52 13.39
N GLY A 48 3.54 13.32 13.76
CA GLY A 48 2.21 13.08 14.31
C GLY A 48 1.49 11.90 13.74
N LEU A 49 0.38 11.58 14.42
CA LEU A 49 -0.63 10.60 14.01
C LEU A 49 -1.93 11.34 13.75
N TYR A 50 -2.54 11.03 12.62
CA TYR A 50 -3.79 11.64 12.19
C TYR A 50 -4.78 10.58 11.75
N THR A 51 -6.07 10.91 11.78
CA THR A 51 -7.10 10.17 11.03
C THR A 51 -7.76 11.06 10.00
N TYR A 52 -8.17 10.44 8.89
CA TYR A 52 -9.00 11.05 7.86
C TYR A 52 -10.21 10.16 7.58
N ASP A 53 -11.40 10.71 7.75
CA ASP A 53 -12.67 10.06 7.46
C ASP A 53 -13.68 11.10 6.98
N ASN A 54 -14.32 10.85 5.81
CA ASN A 54 -15.38 11.71 5.24
C ASN A 54 -15.04 13.21 5.31
N ASP A 55 -13.89 13.62 4.75
CA ASP A 55 -13.36 14.98 4.74
C ASP A 55 -13.05 15.57 6.13
N THR A 56 -13.05 14.73 7.17
CA THR A 56 -12.76 15.15 8.54
C THR A 56 -11.40 14.64 8.97
N TRP A 57 -10.54 15.54 9.43
CA TRP A 57 -9.24 15.24 10.00
C TRP A 57 -9.27 15.33 11.53
N VAL A 58 -8.61 14.38 12.20
CA VAL A 58 -8.35 14.44 13.64
C VAL A 58 -6.85 14.24 13.89
N ASN A 59 -6.31 15.01 14.85
CA ASN A 59 -4.90 14.93 15.25
C ASN A 59 -4.77 14.23 16.61
N TYR A 60 -3.92 13.20 16.67
CA TYR A 60 -3.62 12.42 17.88
C TYR A 60 -2.16 12.56 18.35
N THR A 61 -1.41 13.55 17.86
CA THR A 61 0.01 13.70 18.18
C THR A 61 0.31 13.83 19.68
N ASP A 62 -0.58 14.48 20.43
CA ASP A 62 -0.37 14.75 21.87
C ASP A 62 -0.43 13.50 22.76
N VAL A 63 -0.99 12.37 22.26
CA VAL A 63 -1.05 11.11 23.01
C VAL A 63 0.12 10.18 22.72
N LEU A 64 0.95 10.51 21.74
CA LEU A 64 2.07 9.68 21.32
C LEU A 64 3.26 9.82 22.28
N PRO A 65 4.01 8.73 22.55
CA PRO A 65 5.27 8.82 23.31
C PRO A 65 6.37 9.56 22.51
N HIS A 66 6.25 9.61 21.19
CA HIS A 66 7.09 10.41 20.31
C HIS A 66 6.31 10.78 19.03
N PRO A 67 6.44 12.00 18.49
CA PRO A 67 5.68 12.43 17.32
C PRO A 67 6.05 11.69 16.02
N PHE A 68 7.24 11.12 15.89
CA PHE A 68 7.62 10.33 14.72
C PHE A 68 6.97 8.95 14.78
N VAL A 69 6.03 8.69 13.88
CA VAL A 69 5.35 7.40 13.71
C VAL A 69 6.04 6.63 12.60
N ASN A 70 6.56 5.43 12.90
CA ASN A 70 7.19 4.55 11.92
C ASN A 70 6.16 3.70 11.16
N SER A 71 5.27 3.05 11.92
CA SER A 71 4.20 2.21 11.38
C SER A 71 2.96 2.23 12.25
N ILE A 72 1.85 1.77 11.69
CA ILE A 72 0.54 1.66 12.35
C ILE A 72 0.01 0.24 12.10
N ALA A 73 -0.45 -0.43 13.15
CA ALA A 73 -1.05 -1.76 13.03
C ALA A 73 -2.39 -1.82 13.75
N CYS A 74 -3.22 -2.77 13.35
CA CYS A 74 -4.49 -3.07 14.00
C CYS A 74 -4.50 -4.52 14.45
N ASP A 75 -4.88 -4.77 15.71
CA ASP A 75 -5.05 -6.11 16.22
C ASP A 75 -6.44 -6.69 15.85
N LYS A 76 -6.68 -7.95 16.21
CA LYS A 76 -7.95 -8.64 15.92
C LYS A 76 -9.16 -8.11 16.69
N GLU A 77 -8.92 -7.32 17.73
CA GLU A 77 -9.95 -6.67 18.54
C GLU A 77 -10.28 -5.27 18.07
N GLY A 78 -9.54 -4.75 17.08
CA GLY A 78 -9.70 -3.42 16.51
C GLY A 78 -8.87 -2.36 17.23
N ASN A 79 -7.95 -2.74 18.13
CA ASN A 79 -7.04 -1.79 18.76
C ASN A 79 -5.99 -1.32 17.77
N ILE A 80 -5.69 -0.03 17.78
CA ILE A 80 -4.70 0.60 16.90
C ILE A 80 -3.38 0.78 17.64
N TYR A 81 -2.29 0.31 17.05
CA TYR A 81 -0.94 0.43 17.59
C TYR A 81 -0.14 1.39 16.71
N ALA A 82 0.28 2.52 17.27
CA ALA A 82 1.16 3.47 16.59
C ALA A 82 2.60 3.29 17.09
N CYS A 83 3.48 2.78 16.24
CA CYS A 83 4.88 2.52 16.52
C CYS A 83 5.69 3.80 16.37
N THR A 84 6.42 4.19 17.43
CA THR A 84 7.17 5.46 17.45
C THR A 84 8.64 5.28 17.83
N LEU A 85 9.42 6.36 17.74
CA LEU A 85 10.82 6.36 18.20
C LEU A 85 10.96 6.26 19.73
N SER A 86 9.85 6.25 20.51
CA SER A 86 9.91 6.17 21.98
C SER A 86 8.92 5.18 22.57
N GLY A 87 8.50 4.19 21.79
CA GLY A 87 7.55 3.16 22.18
C GLY A 87 6.33 3.12 21.29
N ILE A 88 5.25 2.56 21.82
CA ILE A 88 3.98 2.34 21.12
C ILE A 88 2.89 3.13 21.85
N ALA A 89 2.01 3.79 21.10
CA ALA A 89 0.70 4.24 21.60
C ALA A 89 -0.37 3.25 21.13
N VAL A 90 -1.25 2.83 22.03
CA VAL A 90 -2.32 1.86 21.77
C VAL A 90 -3.67 2.53 22.01
N TYR A 91 -4.56 2.47 21.03
CA TYR A 91 -5.94 2.98 21.11
C TYR A 91 -6.93 1.83 21.11
N ASP A 92 -7.75 1.72 22.15
CA ASP A 92 -8.77 0.67 22.32
C ASP A 92 -10.17 1.05 21.78
N GLY A 93 -10.25 2.13 21.01
CA GLY A 93 -11.51 2.70 20.54
C GLY A 93 -12.11 3.74 21.51
N ILE A 94 -11.59 3.87 22.75
CA ILE A 94 -12.08 4.78 23.79
C ILE A 94 -10.94 5.63 24.36
N SER A 95 -9.81 5.01 24.68
CA SER A 95 -8.69 5.62 25.39
C SER A 95 -7.35 5.22 24.77
N TRP A 96 -6.32 6.02 25.10
CA TRP A 96 -4.95 5.76 24.70
C TRP A 96 -4.12 5.27 25.87
N GLU A 97 -3.32 4.24 25.63
CA GLU A 97 -2.27 3.77 26.53
C GLU A 97 -0.93 3.81 25.84
N THR A 98 0.18 3.84 26.58
CA THR A 98 1.52 3.83 26.00
C THR A 98 2.39 2.72 26.58
N ILE A 99 3.16 2.05 25.73
CA ILE A 99 4.15 1.04 26.09
C ILE A 99 5.53 1.62 25.73
N THR A 100 6.33 1.92 26.75
CA THR A 100 7.61 2.62 26.62
C THR A 100 8.69 1.94 27.47
N SER A 101 9.94 2.33 27.29
CA SER A 101 11.05 1.87 28.14
C SER A 101 10.92 2.29 29.62
N GLN A 102 9.99 3.18 29.96
CA GLN A 102 9.73 3.60 31.35
C GLN A 102 8.77 2.63 32.06
N ASN A 103 7.89 1.95 31.35
CA ASN A 103 6.89 1.04 31.92
C ASN A 103 6.99 -0.41 31.41
N SER A 104 7.97 -0.71 30.58
CA SER A 104 8.24 -2.07 30.07
C SER A 104 9.74 -2.31 29.86
N ILE A 105 10.12 -3.55 29.53
CA ILE A 105 11.50 -3.91 29.14
C ILE A 105 11.80 -3.55 27.68
N MET A 106 10.81 -3.12 26.91
CA MET A 106 10.97 -2.81 25.50
C MET A 106 11.83 -1.58 25.30
N THR A 107 12.69 -1.60 24.31
CA THR A 107 13.47 -0.45 23.90
C THR A 107 12.59 0.66 23.30
N SER A 108 13.11 1.89 23.25
CA SER A 108 12.31 3.03 22.85
C SER A 108 11.92 3.06 21.37
N HIS A 109 12.79 2.56 20.47
CA HIS A 109 12.60 2.72 19.02
C HIS A 109 11.88 1.51 18.42
N VAL A 110 10.62 1.65 18.10
CA VAL A 110 9.78 0.60 17.50
C VAL A 110 9.62 0.87 16.01
N ASN A 111 9.92 -0.13 15.18
CA ASN A 111 9.79 -0.03 13.73
C ASN A 111 8.44 -0.55 13.25
N GLU A 112 8.00 -1.73 13.72
CA GLU A 112 6.79 -2.38 13.25
C GLU A 112 6.20 -3.32 14.31
N VAL A 113 4.90 -3.54 14.21
CA VAL A 113 4.13 -4.54 14.99
C VAL A 113 3.26 -5.36 14.05
N VAL A 114 3.31 -6.70 14.23
CA VAL A 114 2.38 -7.64 13.58
C VAL A 114 1.77 -8.57 14.62
N PHE A 115 0.61 -9.16 14.30
CA PHE A 115 -0.13 -10.02 15.23
C PHE A 115 -0.24 -11.44 14.69
N ASP A 116 -0.08 -12.43 15.56
CA ASP A 116 -0.36 -13.83 15.24
C ASP A 116 -1.86 -14.16 15.34
N ASP A 117 -2.20 -15.44 15.10
CA ASP A 117 -3.59 -15.90 15.18
C ASP A 117 -4.18 -15.86 16.58
N ASN A 118 -3.39 -15.81 17.62
CA ASN A 118 -3.81 -15.70 19.01
C ASN A 118 -3.83 -14.25 19.50
N ASN A 119 -3.67 -13.28 18.62
CA ASN A 119 -3.58 -11.84 18.94
C ASN A 119 -2.35 -11.48 19.81
N VAL A 120 -1.27 -12.27 19.72
CA VAL A 120 0.02 -11.91 20.30
C VAL A 120 0.71 -10.93 19.37
N ALA A 121 1.09 -9.77 19.88
CA ALA A 121 1.88 -8.81 19.11
C ALA A 121 3.35 -9.20 19.07
N TYR A 122 3.95 -9.17 17.88
CA TYR A 122 5.39 -9.26 17.66
C TYR A 122 5.91 -7.90 17.24
N VAL A 123 6.85 -7.37 18.01
CA VAL A 123 7.31 -5.98 17.96
C VAL A 123 8.75 -5.91 17.49
N GLY A 124 8.97 -5.42 16.29
CA GLY A 124 10.28 -5.16 15.72
C GLY A 124 10.87 -3.85 16.21
N THR A 125 12.07 -3.88 16.76
CA THR A 125 12.75 -2.70 17.28
C THR A 125 14.20 -2.63 16.79
N ILE A 126 14.87 -1.51 17.04
CA ILE A 126 16.30 -1.34 16.69
C ILE A 126 17.20 -2.29 17.50
N ASP A 127 16.74 -2.81 18.65
CA ASP A 127 17.52 -3.63 19.59
C ASP A 127 17.05 -5.08 19.64
N GLY A 128 16.08 -5.48 18.81
CA GLY A 128 15.62 -6.85 18.74
C GLY A 128 14.12 -7.00 18.48
N LEU A 129 13.64 -8.21 18.78
CA LEU A 129 12.24 -8.60 18.63
C LEU A 129 11.64 -8.84 20.02
N PHE A 130 10.50 -8.22 20.29
CA PHE A 130 9.71 -8.40 21.51
C PHE A 130 8.35 -9.01 21.17
N THR A 131 7.70 -9.55 22.19
CA THR A 131 6.27 -9.92 22.14
C THR A 131 5.49 -9.17 23.20
N ILE A 132 4.21 -8.85 22.89
CA ILE A 132 3.23 -8.34 23.81
C ILE A 132 2.06 -9.31 23.83
N ASN A 133 1.78 -9.89 25.00
CA ASN A 133 0.67 -10.82 25.17
C ASN A 133 -0.14 -10.40 26.41
N ASN A 134 -1.40 -10.01 26.22
CA ASN A 134 -2.26 -9.50 27.29
C ASN A 134 -1.60 -8.40 28.14
N GLY A 135 -0.83 -7.51 27.52
CA GLY A 135 -0.10 -6.41 28.18
C GLY A 135 1.27 -6.80 28.73
N ASP A 136 1.60 -8.09 28.81
CA ASP A 136 2.93 -8.55 29.24
C ASP A 136 3.94 -8.46 28.10
N VAL A 137 5.00 -7.67 28.28
CA VAL A 137 6.08 -7.47 27.30
C VAL A 137 7.24 -8.43 27.62
N SER A 138 7.67 -9.19 26.61
CA SER A 138 8.79 -10.14 26.72
C SER A 138 9.79 -9.96 25.56
N LEU A 139 11.08 -10.08 25.86
CA LEU A 139 12.14 -10.10 24.86
C LEU A 139 12.19 -11.50 24.22
N LEU A 140 12.08 -11.57 22.90
CA LEU A 140 12.13 -12.83 22.14
C LEU A 140 13.49 -13.04 21.46
N LEU A 141 14.03 -12.01 20.83
CA LEU A 141 15.35 -12.03 20.20
C LEU A 141 16.11 -10.76 20.53
N ASP A 142 17.37 -10.89 20.94
CA ASP A 142 18.26 -9.78 21.20
C ASP A 142 19.50 -9.79 20.27
N THR A 143 20.40 -8.85 20.47
CA THR A 143 21.64 -8.72 19.70
C THR A 143 22.56 -9.93 19.77
N SER A 144 22.43 -10.80 20.78
CA SER A 144 23.21 -12.02 20.90
C SER A 144 22.79 -13.15 19.96
N SER A 145 21.60 -13.00 19.36
CA SER A 145 21.00 -13.98 18.44
C SER A 145 21.63 -13.97 17.03
N LEU A 146 22.48 -12.98 16.72
CA LEU A 146 23.21 -12.87 15.45
C LEU A 146 24.73 -12.86 15.66
N GLU A 147 25.47 -13.43 14.72
CA GLU A 147 26.93 -13.43 14.72
C GLU A 147 27.59 -12.05 14.78
N ASN A 148 26.87 -11.02 14.30
CA ASN A 148 27.34 -9.63 14.24
C ASN A 148 26.88 -8.77 15.42
N ASN A 149 26.22 -9.33 16.43
CA ASN A 149 25.71 -8.64 17.61
C ASN A 149 24.85 -7.40 17.30
N PHE A 150 24.11 -7.40 16.19
CA PHE A 150 23.26 -6.30 15.80
C PHE A 150 21.95 -6.82 15.21
N ILE A 151 20.83 -6.59 15.88
CA ILE A 151 19.49 -6.84 15.35
C ILE A 151 18.71 -5.54 15.36
N ASN A 152 18.55 -4.93 14.18
CA ASN A 152 17.55 -3.91 13.94
C ASN A 152 16.44 -4.57 13.11
N VAL A 153 15.37 -5.00 13.78
CA VAL A 153 14.19 -5.58 13.14
C VAL A 153 13.40 -4.47 12.50
N ARG A 154 13.33 -4.47 11.17
CA ARG A 154 12.69 -3.41 10.42
C ARG A 154 11.28 -3.75 9.97
N CYS A 155 11.09 -4.97 9.48
CA CYS A 155 9.80 -5.43 8.94
C CYS A 155 9.53 -6.88 9.34
N LEU A 156 8.25 -7.22 9.45
CA LEU A 156 7.74 -8.49 9.95
C LEU A 156 6.58 -8.98 9.08
N ALA A 157 6.52 -10.28 8.80
CA ALA A 157 5.38 -10.88 8.13
C ALA A 157 5.18 -12.33 8.56
N PHE A 158 3.95 -12.80 8.69
CA PHE A 158 3.68 -14.21 8.92
C PHE A 158 3.56 -14.98 7.60
N LYS A 159 4.31 -16.08 7.47
CA LYS A 159 4.19 -17.07 6.40
C LYS A 159 3.76 -18.40 7.00
N GLY A 160 2.47 -18.68 6.98
CA GLY A 160 1.90 -19.74 7.79
C GLY A 160 2.19 -19.51 9.28
N ASP A 161 2.71 -20.54 9.97
CA ASP A 161 3.09 -20.47 11.39
C ASP A 161 4.48 -19.85 11.61
N SER A 162 5.20 -19.48 10.56
CA SER A 162 6.55 -18.91 10.66
C SER A 162 6.50 -17.38 10.64
N LEU A 163 7.19 -16.74 11.57
CA LEU A 163 7.44 -15.30 11.52
C LEU A 163 8.68 -15.02 10.69
N CYS A 164 8.50 -14.28 9.59
CA CYS A 164 9.57 -13.73 8.76
C CYS A 164 10.03 -12.41 9.36
N ILE A 165 11.34 -12.25 9.54
CA ILE A 165 11.97 -11.12 10.25
C ILE A 165 12.95 -10.45 9.30
N GLY A 166 12.58 -9.31 8.74
CA GLY A 166 13.47 -8.48 7.94
C GLY A 166 14.28 -7.53 8.83
N THR A 167 15.56 -7.43 8.58
CA THR A 167 16.46 -6.62 9.40
C THR A 167 17.22 -5.58 8.58
N VAL A 168 17.77 -4.58 9.24
CA VAL A 168 18.79 -3.69 8.67
C VAL A 168 20.16 -4.34 8.87
N ASN A 169 20.83 -4.72 7.79
CA ASN A 169 22.16 -5.34 7.72
C ASN A 169 22.30 -6.75 8.35
N GLY A 170 21.24 -7.35 8.90
CA GLY A 170 21.29 -8.68 9.50
C GLY A 170 20.76 -9.81 8.60
N GLY A 171 20.09 -9.45 7.52
CA GLY A 171 19.45 -10.41 6.61
C GLY A 171 18.00 -10.69 6.96
N LEU A 172 17.53 -11.88 6.60
CA LEU A 172 16.18 -12.39 6.79
C LEU A 172 16.18 -13.56 7.76
N GLY A 173 15.40 -13.47 8.83
CA GLY A 173 15.15 -14.54 9.79
C GLY A 173 13.82 -15.24 9.55
N TYR A 174 13.77 -16.54 9.81
CA TYR A 174 12.55 -17.34 9.93
C TYR A 174 12.48 -17.92 11.32
N LEU A 175 11.51 -17.48 12.09
CA LEU A 175 11.24 -18.01 13.43
C LEU A 175 10.06 -18.97 13.38
N TYR A 176 10.30 -20.23 13.71
CA TYR A 176 9.29 -21.27 13.82
C TYR A 176 9.60 -22.18 15.03
N ASP A 177 8.61 -22.44 15.87
CA ASP A 177 8.73 -23.29 17.07
C ASP A 177 9.99 -22.97 17.91
N ASN A 178 10.18 -21.68 18.23
CA ASN A 178 11.33 -21.14 18.97
C ASN A 178 12.70 -21.39 18.31
N THR A 179 12.73 -21.85 17.06
CA THR A 179 13.95 -22.02 16.27
C THR A 179 14.02 -20.95 15.21
N ILE A 180 15.18 -20.29 15.08
CA ILE A 180 15.37 -19.28 14.04
C ILE A 180 16.43 -19.74 13.03
N SER A 181 16.10 -19.57 11.74
CA SER A 181 17.03 -19.76 10.63
C SER A 181 17.30 -18.41 9.96
N TRP A 182 18.56 -18.14 9.62
CA TRP A 182 18.97 -16.88 9.03
C TRP A 182 19.49 -17.03 7.60
N TYR A 183 19.05 -16.12 6.73
CA TYR A 183 19.55 -15.92 5.38
C TYR A 183 20.20 -14.55 5.25
N ASN A 184 21.35 -14.49 4.59
CA ASN A 184 22.10 -13.27 4.34
C ASN A 184 22.84 -13.38 2.99
N THR A 185 23.68 -12.41 2.66
CA THR A 185 24.42 -12.41 1.39
C THR A 185 25.42 -13.54 1.25
N SER A 186 25.79 -14.24 2.33
CA SER A 186 26.69 -15.40 2.28
C SER A 186 25.97 -16.70 1.92
N ASN A 187 24.64 -16.75 2.08
CA ASN A 187 23.84 -17.97 1.86
C ASN A 187 22.57 -17.78 1.02
N GLY A 188 22.52 -16.75 0.19
CA GLY A 188 21.50 -16.65 -0.87
C GLY A 188 20.79 -15.33 -1.05
N LEU A 189 20.76 -14.44 -0.07
CA LEU A 189 20.22 -13.10 -0.28
C LEU A 189 21.16 -12.23 -1.11
N ILE A 190 20.59 -11.27 -1.85
CA ILE A 190 21.39 -10.26 -2.56
C ILE A 190 21.69 -9.04 -1.69
N ASP A 191 20.88 -8.80 -0.66
CA ASP A 191 20.99 -7.69 0.27
C ASP A 191 20.73 -8.17 1.69
N ASN A 192 21.46 -7.65 2.68
CA ASN A 192 21.25 -7.96 4.09
C ASN A 192 20.22 -7.04 4.75
N THR A 193 19.65 -6.09 4.00
CA THR A 193 18.59 -5.18 4.48
C THR A 193 17.29 -5.47 3.75
N ALA A 194 16.27 -5.80 4.53
CA ALA A 194 14.88 -5.81 4.05
C ALA A 194 14.20 -4.51 4.46
N THR A 195 13.49 -3.89 3.53
CA THR A 195 12.70 -2.67 3.81
C THR A 195 11.24 -2.98 4.07
N ASP A 196 10.71 -4.01 3.40
CA ASP A 196 9.35 -4.48 3.57
C ASP A 196 9.21 -5.96 3.19
N LEU A 197 8.20 -6.64 3.74
CA LEU A 197 7.89 -8.06 3.55
C LEU A 197 6.41 -8.27 3.26
N VAL A 198 6.11 -8.96 2.17
CA VAL A 198 4.73 -9.37 1.83
C VAL A 198 4.68 -10.86 1.51
N VAL A 199 3.71 -11.55 2.10
CA VAL A 199 3.44 -12.95 1.79
C VAL A 199 2.28 -13.04 0.80
N ASP A 200 2.52 -13.68 -0.34
CA ASP A 200 1.52 -14.01 -1.35
C ASP A 200 1.48 -15.52 -1.55
N ASN A 201 0.44 -16.15 -1.04
CA ASN A 201 0.33 -17.60 -0.93
C ASN A 201 1.53 -18.19 -0.16
N GLU A 202 2.33 -19.03 -0.83
CA GLU A 202 3.52 -19.65 -0.26
C GLU A 202 4.82 -18.87 -0.57
N ASN A 203 4.76 -17.76 -1.28
CA ASN A 203 5.92 -16.96 -1.63
C ASN A 203 6.09 -15.80 -0.66
N LEU A 204 7.32 -15.57 -0.21
CA LEU A 204 7.69 -14.34 0.49
C LEU A 204 8.34 -13.38 -0.51
N TRP A 205 7.83 -12.16 -0.56
CA TRP A 205 8.37 -11.06 -1.33
C TRP A 205 9.07 -10.08 -0.39
N ILE A 206 10.26 -9.61 -0.79
CA ILE A 206 11.14 -8.79 0.04
C ILE A 206 11.60 -7.61 -0.80
N THR A 207 11.36 -6.41 -0.33
CA THR A 207 12.00 -5.21 -0.91
C THR A 207 13.31 -4.91 -0.19
N ALA A 208 14.26 -4.37 -0.94
CA ALA A 208 15.59 -4.05 -0.44
C ALA A 208 16.11 -2.71 -0.99
N PRO A 209 16.92 -1.96 -0.21
CA PRO A 209 17.34 -0.62 -0.60
C PRO A 209 18.38 -0.59 -1.74
N TYR A 210 19.07 -1.71 -1.99
CA TYR A 210 20.09 -1.80 -3.04
C TYR A 210 19.92 -3.03 -3.93
N GLY A 211 19.25 -4.06 -3.43
CA GLY A 211 19.07 -5.35 -4.11
C GLY A 211 17.91 -5.40 -5.09
N GLY A 212 16.96 -4.50 -4.99
CA GLY A 212 15.69 -4.55 -5.71
C GLY A 212 14.65 -5.42 -5.01
N LEU A 213 13.85 -6.17 -5.78
CA LEU A 213 12.83 -7.09 -5.30
C LEU A 213 13.39 -8.50 -5.26
N ILE A 214 13.16 -9.19 -4.16
CA ILE A 214 13.55 -10.58 -3.95
C ILE A 214 12.27 -11.38 -3.68
N SER A 215 12.11 -12.51 -4.34
CA SER A 215 11.08 -13.48 -4.02
C SER A 215 11.70 -14.78 -3.55
N GLN A 216 11.27 -15.26 -2.37
CA GLN A 216 11.59 -16.60 -1.93
C GLN A 216 10.48 -17.56 -2.35
N LEU A 217 10.82 -18.48 -3.22
CA LEU A 217 9.90 -19.53 -3.68
C LEU A 217 9.75 -20.65 -2.63
N ILE A 218 8.73 -21.49 -2.82
CA ILE A 218 8.46 -22.69 -2.00
C ILE A 218 9.69 -23.60 -1.87
N SER A 219 10.58 -23.63 -2.88
CA SER A 219 11.81 -24.43 -2.92
C SER A 219 12.98 -23.83 -2.13
N GLU A 220 12.76 -22.81 -1.30
CA GLU A 220 13.79 -22.04 -0.57
C GLU A 220 14.82 -21.31 -1.47
N SER A 221 14.55 -21.24 -2.77
CA SER A 221 15.38 -20.49 -3.70
C SER A 221 14.94 -19.03 -3.77
N PHE A 222 15.93 -18.12 -3.85
CA PHE A 222 15.66 -16.69 -4.05
C PHE A 222 15.70 -16.34 -5.53
N LEU A 223 14.64 -15.67 -6.01
CA LEU A 223 14.63 -14.99 -7.30
C LEU A 223 14.85 -13.50 -7.08
N ILE A 224 15.65 -12.90 -7.94
CA ILE A 224 16.03 -11.48 -7.85
C ILE A 224 15.49 -10.76 -9.07
N PHE A 225 14.82 -9.65 -8.81
CA PHE A 225 14.27 -8.76 -9.83
C PHE A 225 14.79 -7.34 -9.59
N ASN A 226 15.50 -6.79 -10.56
CA ASN A 226 16.09 -5.46 -10.46
C ASN A 226 16.23 -4.80 -11.83
N THR A 227 16.70 -3.57 -11.87
CA THR A 227 16.91 -2.79 -13.11
C THR A 227 17.88 -3.43 -14.09
N GLY A 228 18.71 -4.38 -13.65
CA GLY A 228 19.60 -5.14 -14.53
C GLY A 228 18.85 -6.16 -15.40
N TYR A 229 17.69 -6.63 -14.93
CA TYR A 229 16.80 -7.54 -15.65
C TYR A 229 15.62 -6.82 -16.28
N PHE A 230 15.15 -5.72 -15.67
CA PHE A 230 13.99 -4.94 -16.07
C PHE A 230 14.40 -3.47 -16.25
N SER A 231 14.75 -3.09 -17.48
CA SER A 231 15.20 -1.73 -17.80
C SER A 231 14.16 -0.64 -17.55
N ASP A 232 12.88 -1.04 -17.49
CA ASP A 232 11.75 -0.13 -17.28
C ASP A 232 11.43 0.10 -15.79
N TRP A 233 12.15 -0.61 -14.90
CA TRP A 233 12.04 -0.34 -13.47
C TRP A 233 12.74 0.96 -13.10
N PRO A 234 12.08 1.81 -12.31
CA PRO A 234 12.58 3.16 -12.03
C PRO A 234 13.77 3.17 -11.07
N SER A 235 13.86 2.17 -10.18
CA SER A 235 14.86 2.12 -9.10
C SER A 235 15.08 0.70 -8.59
N ASN A 236 16.27 0.45 -8.03
CA ASN A 236 16.54 -0.72 -7.17
C ASN A 236 16.41 -0.40 -5.69
N SER A 237 16.25 0.87 -5.33
CA SER A 237 16.03 1.29 -3.95
C SER A 237 14.54 1.25 -3.65
N LEU A 238 14.09 0.13 -3.08
CA LEU A 238 12.68 -0.14 -2.85
C LEU A 238 12.35 0.02 -1.36
N ASN A 239 11.23 0.67 -1.05
CA ASN A 239 10.83 1.01 0.31
C ASN A 239 9.68 0.16 0.81
N THR A 240 8.67 -0.04 -0.02
CA THR A 240 7.41 -0.70 0.36
C THR A 240 6.88 -1.57 -0.75
N LEU A 241 6.08 -2.55 -0.37
CA LEU A 241 5.43 -3.49 -1.27
C LEU A 241 3.99 -3.71 -0.81
N TYR A 242 3.05 -3.47 -1.70
CA TYR A 242 1.63 -3.76 -1.48
C TYR A 242 1.14 -4.81 -2.48
N LYS A 243 0.42 -5.84 -1.99
CA LYS A 243 -0.22 -6.85 -2.83
C LYS A 243 -1.73 -6.60 -2.89
N ASP A 244 -2.22 -6.23 -4.06
CA ASP A 244 -3.64 -6.19 -4.35
C ASP A 244 -4.15 -7.57 -4.76
N ASN A 245 -4.87 -8.22 -3.85
CA ASN A 245 -5.41 -9.55 -4.07
C ASN A 245 -6.60 -9.56 -5.04
N ASP A 246 -7.35 -8.47 -5.13
CA ASP A 246 -8.52 -8.37 -6.01
C ASP A 246 -8.11 -8.35 -7.49
N GLU A 247 -7.01 -7.65 -7.79
CA GLU A 247 -6.50 -7.44 -9.16
C GLU A 247 -5.29 -8.31 -9.48
N ASN A 248 -4.79 -9.10 -8.54
CA ASN A 248 -3.54 -9.87 -8.64
C ASN A 248 -2.34 -8.99 -9.04
N LEU A 249 -2.29 -7.76 -8.52
CA LEU A 249 -1.26 -6.77 -8.77
C LEU A 249 -0.36 -6.60 -7.56
N PHE A 250 0.92 -6.37 -7.83
CA PHE A 250 1.88 -5.87 -6.85
C PHE A 250 2.16 -4.40 -7.16
N TYR A 251 2.22 -3.59 -6.12
CA TYR A 251 2.66 -2.19 -6.18
C TYR A 251 3.90 -2.02 -5.32
N ILE A 252 4.93 -1.39 -5.87
CA ILE A 252 6.21 -1.19 -5.19
C ILE A 252 6.53 0.29 -5.18
N GLY A 253 6.71 0.85 -3.98
CA GLY A 253 7.22 2.19 -3.77
C GLY A 253 8.74 2.21 -3.73
N SER A 254 9.36 3.25 -4.28
CA SER A 254 10.80 3.39 -4.36
C SER A 254 11.31 4.73 -3.82
N SER A 255 12.61 4.79 -3.56
CA SER A 255 13.33 6.01 -3.23
C SER A 255 13.73 6.74 -4.50
N GLY A 256 12.91 7.71 -4.92
CA GLY A 256 13.20 8.65 -6.00
C GLY A 256 12.84 8.18 -7.41
N GLY A 257 12.10 7.09 -7.56
CA GLY A 257 11.59 6.61 -8.86
C GLY A 257 10.06 6.56 -8.95
N GLY A 258 9.35 7.05 -7.92
CA GLY A 258 7.92 6.89 -7.79
C GLY A 258 7.54 5.48 -7.34
N PHE A 259 6.44 4.95 -7.87
CA PHE A 259 6.04 3.56 -7.66
C PHE A 259 5.74 2.88 -9.00
N PHE A 260 5.75 1.55 -8.99
CA PHE A 260 5.41 0.76 -10.16
C PHE A 260 4.58 -0.46 -9.77
N SER A 261 3.79 -0.93 -10.73
CA SER A 261 2.98 -2.13 -10.57
C SER A 261 3.43 -3.24 -11.52
N PHE A 262 3.19 -4.49 -11.12
CA PHE A 262 3.37 -5.67 -11.97
C PHE A 262 2.43 -6.79 -11.55
N THR A 263 2.17 -7.74 -12.47
CA THR A 263 1.58 -9.04 -12.15
C THR A 263 2.64 -10.13 -12.17
N TYR A 264 2.43 -11.18 -11.38
CA TYR A 264 3.32 -12.34 -11.34
C TYR A 264 2.55 -13.64 -11.57
N GLU A 265 2.89 -14.37 -12.64
CA GLU A 265 2.32 -15.69 -12.92
C GLU A 265 3.42 -16.77 -12.99
N SER A 266 4.26 -16.72 -13.99
CA SER A 266 5.47 -17.57 -14.14
C SER A 266 6.74 -16.72 -14.28
N GLY A 267 6.64 -15.46 -13.92
CA GLY A 267 7.61 -14.37 -14.01
C GLY A 267 6.86 -13.04 -13.98
N ILE A 268 7.60 -11.94 -13.82
CA ILE A 268 7.02 -10.60 -13.82
C ILE A 268 6.45 -10.28 -15.20
N GLN A 269 5.20 -9.84 -15.24
CA GLN A 269 4.46 -9.41 -16.41
C GLN A 269 4.03 -7.95 -16.25
N SER A 270 3.87 -7.24 -17.37
CA SER A 270 3.17 -5.95 -17.46
C SER A 270 3.54 -4.94 -16.37
N THR A 271 4.73 -4.36 -16.46
CA THR A 271 5.15 -3.29 -15.53
C THR A 271 4.59 -1.94 -15.97
N THR A 272 4.10 -1.15 -15.02
CA THR A 272 3.68 0.23 -15.23
C THR A 272 4.27 1.10 -14.14
N THR A 273 4.96 2.18 -14.51
CA THR A 273 5.61 3.11 -13.59
C THR A 273 4.82 4.41 -13.50
N TYR A 274 4.67 4.93 -12.27
CA TYR A 274 4.03 6.20 -11.94
C TYR A 274 5.03 7.06 -11.15
N ASN A 275 5.28 8.26 -11.66
CA ASN A 275 6.17 9.23 -11.04
C ASN A 275 5.69 10.67 -11.31
N THR A 276 6.39 11.65 -10.79
CA THR A 276 6.05 13.06 -10.95
C THR A 276 6.12 13.57 -12.40
N ASP A 277 6.81 12.86 -13.30
CA ASP A 277 6.91 13.23 -14.71
C ASP A 277 5.71 12.73 -15.54
N ASN A 278 5.04 11.66 -15.11
CA ASN A 278 4.00 10.98 -15.89
C ASN A 278 2.64 10.85 -15.19
N SER A 279 2.53 11.34 -13.95
CA SER A 279 1.30 11.30 -13.14
C SER A 279 1.22 12.53 -12.24
N ASP A 280 0.10 12.68 -11.49
CA ASP A 280 -0.05 13.71 -10.46
C ASP A 280 0.47 13.26 -9.09
N LEU A 281 1.36 12.26 -9.04
CA LEU A 281 2.11 11.89 -7.84
C LEU A 281 2.92 13.10 -7.36
N ILE A 282 2.80 13.44 -6.08
CA ILE A 282 3.40 14.68 -5.55
C ILE A 282 4.91 14.58 -5.29
N ASN A 283 5.42 13.36 -5.09
CA ASN A 283 6.83 13.11 -4.79
C ASN A 283 7.23 11.68 -5.18
N ASP A 284 8.43 11.49 -5.71
CA ASP A 284 8.93 10.21 -6.18
C ASP A 284 9.52 9.30 -5.07
N TYR A 285 9.62 9.78 -3.84
CA TYR A 285 9.97 8.97 -2.67
C TYR A 285 8.69 8.43 -2.05
N VAL A 286 8.31 7.21 -2.44
CA VAL A 286 7.11 6.53 -1.96
C VAL A 286 7.47 5.61 -0.79
N LEU A 287 6.80 5.80 0.36
CA LEU A 287 7.13 5.16 1.63
C LEU A 287 6.14 4.07 2.03
N CYS A 288 4.86 4.23 1.70
CA CYS A 288 3.80 3.25 1.94
C CYS A 288 2.72 3.30 0.88
N ILE A 289 2.00 2.20 0.70
CA ILE A 289 0.85 2.08 -0.20
C ILE A 289 -0.19 1.22 0.49
N GLU A 290 -1.43 1.71 0.55
CA GLU A 290 -2.57 1.01 1.12
C GLU A 290 -3.81 1.21 0.24
N LYS A 291 -4.78 0.27 0.25
CA LYS A 291 -5.97 0.32 -0.61
C LYS A 291 -7.24 0.37 0.22
N ASP A 292 -8.17 1.26 -0.15
CA ASP A 292 -9.57 1.17 0.27
C ASP A 292 -10.46 0.61 -0.87
N GLU A 293 -11.76 0.63 -0.69
CA GLU A 293 -12.72 0.13 -1.67
C GLU A 293 -12.70 0.90 -3.00
N GLN A 294 -12.17 2.11 -3.04
CA GLN A 294 -12.29 3.05 -4.17
C GLN A 294 -10.95 3.38 -4.82
N GLY A 295 -9.81 3.16 -4.13
CA GLY A 295 -8.50 3.51 -4.66
C GLY A 295 -7.35 3.23 -3.69
N TYR A 296 -6.21 3.83 -3.99
CA TYR A 296 -4.97 3.65 -3.26
C TYR A 296 -4.57 4.92 -2.53
N TRP A 297 -4.13 4.76 -1.30
CA TRP A 297 -3.52 5.77 -0.47
C TRP A 297 -2.01 5.58 -0.48
N ILE A 298 -1.29 6.59 -0.95
CA ILE A 298 0.14 6.51 -1.21
C ILE A 298 0.84 7.56 -0.34
N GLY A 299 1.61 7.10 0.63
CA GLY A 299 2.44 7.94 1.46
C GLY A 299 3.77 8.24 0.80
N THR A 300 4.14 9.52 0.76
CA THR A 300 5.39 10.00 0.18
C THR A 300 6.14 10.93 1.13
N GLU A 301 7.39 11.31 0.79
CA GLU A 301 8.09 12.37 1.51
C GLU A 301 7.50 13.77 1.26
N GLY A 302 6.63 13.93 0.25
CA GLY A 302 6.04 15.22 -0.13
C GLY A 302 4.57 15.39 0.26
N GLY A 303 3.92 14.38 0.78
CA GLY A 303 2.50 14.37 1.17
C GLY A 303 1.85 13.02 1.03
N LEU A 304 0.56 12.97 1.39
CA LEU A 304 -0.32 11.84 1.16
C LEU A 304 -1.03 12.04 -0.17
N VAL A 305 -1.10 10.98 -0.96
CA VAL A 305 -1.78 10.96 -2.26
C VAL A 305 -2.90 9.93 -2.22
N TYR A 306 -4.08 10.32 -2.63
CA TYR A 306 -5.15 9.39 -2.94
C TYR A 306 -5.25 9.23 -4.46
N TRP A 307 -5.12 8.01 -4.94
CA TRP A 307 -5.24 7.65 -6.35
C TRP A 307 -6.41 6.70 -6.55
N SER A 308 -7.49 7.21 -7.12
CA SER A 308 -8.68 6.44 -7.46
C SER A 308 -8.62 5.98 -8.91
N MET A 309 -8.81 4.69 -9.15
CA MET A 309 -8.99 4.16 -10.51
C MET A 309 -10.37 4.45 -11.08
N VAL A 310 -11.32 4.84 -10.24
CA VAL A 310 -12.63 5.33 -10.68
C VAL A 310 -12.41 6.74 -11.19
N ALA A 311 -12.54 6.95 -12.48
CA ALA A 311 -12.57 8.30 -13.04
C ALA A 311 -13.66 9.08 -12.33
N ASP A 312 -13.28 10.02 -11.46
CA ASP A 312 -14.21 11.01 -10.94
C ASP A 312 -14.74 11.76 -12.14
N ILE A 313 -16.04 11.64 -12.38
CA ILE A 313 -16.68 12.42 -13.40
C ILE A 313 -16.74 13.83 -12.84
N GLU A 314 -15.65 14.59 -12.99
CA GLU A 314 -15.75 16.03 -12.84
C GLU A 314 -16.94 16.46 -13.68
N THR A 315 -18.01 16.87 -13.03
CA THR A 315 -19.13 17.57 -13.65
C THR A 315 -18.65 18.95 -14.10
N LYS A 316 -17.73 18.99 -15.09
CA LYS A 316 -17.51 20.21 -15.85
C LYS A 316 -18.79 20.50 -16.60
N ASN A 317 -19.62 21.33 -15.98
CA ASN A 317 -20.74 22.08 -16.51
C ASN A 317 -21.26 21.59 -17.87
N ASN A 318 -22.40 20.83 -17.88
CA ASN A 318 -23.27 20.42 -18.97
C ASN A 318 -23.30 18.92 -19.34
N ILE A 319 -22.89 17.99 -18.50
CA ILE A 319 -23.28 16.58 -18.65
C ILE A 319 -24.61 16.41 -17.92
N PRO A 320 -25.67 15.89 -18.55
CA PRO A 320 -26.86 15.52 -17.81
C PRO A 320 -26.49 14.47 -16.76
N TYR A 321 -26.78 14.74 -15.49
CA TYR A 321 -26.52 13.84 -14.39
C TYR A 321 -26.94 12.43 -14.74
N PHE A 322 -26.07 11.42 -14.50
CA PHE A 322 -26.47 10.04 -14.59
C PHE A 322 -26.09 9.33 -13.28
N TYR A 323 -26.92 8.35 -12.91
CA TYR A 323 -26.65 7.45 -11.82
C TYR A 323 -26.27 6.09 -12.42
N GLN A 324 -25.21 5.49 -11.92
CA GLN A 324 -24.92 4.08 -12.17
C GLN A 324 -25.46 3.27 -10.99
N ASN A 325 -26.38 2.37 -11.26
CA ASN A 325 -26.83 1.38 -10.28
C ASN A 325 -26.54 0.01 -10.87
N MET A 326 -25.42 -0.61 -10.46
CA MET A 326 -24.92 -1.95 -10.80
C MET A 326 -25.05 -2.43 -12.26
N SER A 327 -26.13 -2.10 -12.97
CA SER A 327 -26.38 -2.51 -14.36
C SER A 327 -27.19 -1.46 -15.16
N GLN A 328 -27.43 -0.29 -14.60
CA GLN A 328 -28.31 0.69 -15.23
C GLN A 328 -27.69 2.09 -15.21
N LEU A 329 -27.67 2.76 -16.38
CA LEU A 329 -27.37 4.19 -16.50
C LEU A 329 -28.68 4.97 -16.54
N VAL A 330 -28.82 6.01 -15.70
CA VAL A 330 -29.99 6.88 -15.62
C VAL A 330 -29.55 8.33 -15.88
N PHE A 331 -30.27 9.04 -16.76
CA PHE A 331 -29.96 10.42 -17.16
C PHE A 331 -31.07 11.37 -16.70
N GLU A 332 -30.73 12.53 -16.21
CA GLU A 332 -31.69 13.57 -15.86
C GLU A 332 -32.44 14.09 -17.07
N LYS A 333 -31.82 14.07 -18.23
CA LYS A 333 -32.41 14.51 -19.51
C LYS A 333 -32.24 13.45 -20.58
N PRO A 334 -33.18 13.35 -21.54
CA PRO A 334 -33.03 12.43 -22.66
C PRO A 334 -31.69 12.63 -23.37
N SER A 335 -30.86 11.59 -23.41
CA SER A 335 -29.50 11.61 -23.94
C SER A 335 -29.32 10.56 -25.02
N ASP A 336 -28.47 10.85 -26.00
CA ASP A 336 -27.97 9.87 -26.96
C ASP A 336 -26.75 9.19 -26.32
N ILE A 337 -26.69 7.86 -26.34
CA ILE A 337 -25.59 7.08 -25.78
C ILE A 337 -25.08 6.06 -26.77
N ASN A 338 -23.76 5.95 -26.88
CA ASN A 338 -23.06 4.82 -27.51
C ASN A 338 -22.11 4.20 -26.50
N VAL A 339 -22.12 2.88 -26.40
CA VAL A 339 -21.24 2.11 -25.51
C VAL A 339 -20.29 1.30 -26.38
N TYR A 340 -19.00 1.39 -26.06
CA TYR A 340 -17.92 0.72 -26.75
C TYR A 340 -17.16 -0.20 -25.78
N SER A 341 -16.72 -1.34 -26.26
CA SER A 341 -15.69 -2.13 -25.61
C SER A 341 -14.32 -1.42 -25.68
N LEU A 342 -13.35 -1.80 -24.85
CA LEU A 342 -12.03 -1.15 -24.81
C LEU A 342 -11.27 -1.24 -26.15
N ASP A 343 -11.57 -2.25 -26.99
CA ASP A 343 -11.04 -2.38 -28.35
C ASP A 343 -11.73 -1.44 -29.37
N GLY A 344 -12.60 -0.54 -28.89
CA GLY A 344 -13.30 0.47 -29.71
C GLY A 344 -14.52 -0.05 -30.49
N LYS A 345 -14.97 -1.30 -30.26
CA LYS A 345 -16.14 -1.86 -30.92
C LYS A 345 -17.41 -1.37 -30.25
N LEU A 346 -18.35 -0.81 -31.05
CA LEU A 346 -19.69 -0.40 -30.59
C LEU A 346 -20.47 -1.66 -30.13
N VAL A 347 -20.84 -1.70 -28.84
CA VAL A 347 -21.61 -2.81 -28.24
C VAL A 347 -23.05 -2.44 -27.95
N PHE A 348 -23.36 -1.17 -27.82
CA PHE A 348 -24.72 -0.65 -27.63
C PHE A 348 -24.87 0.78 -28.10
N SER A 349 -26.07 1.14 -28.59
CA SER A 349 -26.43 2.52 -28.94
C SER A 349 -27.91 2.75 -28.68
N SER A 350 -28.24 3.91 -28.09
CA SER A 350 -29.62 4.39 -27.91
C SER A 350 -29.67 5.89 -28.10
N LYS A 351 -30.82 6.39 -28.52
CA LYS A 351 -31.06 7.83 -28.73
C LYS A 351 -32.19 8.33 -27.84
N LYS A 352 -32.00 9.55 -27.30
CA LYS A 352 -32.99 10.27 -26.49
C LYS A 352 -33.56 9.39 -25.37
N THR A 353 -32.73 8.60 -24.72
CA THR A 353 -33.14 7.76 -23.59
C THR A 353 -32.87 8.48 -22.26
N THR A 354 -33.68 8.19 -21.26
CA THR A 354 -33.47 8.62 -19.87
C THR A 354 -32.88 7.50 -18.99
N SER A 355 -32.86 6.26 -19.52
CA SER A 355 -32.20 5.14 -18.83
C SER A 355 -31.78 4.08 -19.83
N VAL A 356 -30.73 3.35 -19.48
CA VAL A 356 -30.20 2.20 -20.23
C VAL A 356 -29.91 1.09 -19.26
N ASP A 357 -30.48 -0.09 -19.52
CA ASP A 357 -30.10 -1.32 -18.82
C ASP A 357 -28.90 -1.95 -19.55
N LEU A 358 -27.82 -2.16 -18.82
CA LEU A 358 -26.55 -2.73 -19.30
C LEU A 358 -26.30 -4.15 -18.76
N SER A 359 -27.31 -4.76 -18.13
CA SER A 359 -27.21 -6.12 -17.54
C SER A 359 -26.84 -7.23 -18.55
N PHE A 360 -27.00 -6.95 -19.86
CA PHE A 360 -26.62 -7.86 -20.94
C PHE A 360 -25.12 -7.82 -21.27
N LEU A 361 -24.37 -6.81 -20.78
CA LEU A 361 -22.93 -6.74 -20.98
C LEU A 361 -22.21 -7.75 -20.06
N THR A 362 -21.16 -8.36 -20.57
CA THR A 362 -20.28 -9.20 -19.74
C THR A 362 -19.50 -8.34 -18.76
N LYS A 363 -19.10 -8.95 -17.63
CA LYS A 363 -18.24 -8.26 -16.67
C LYS A 363 -17.00 -7.68 -17.38
N GLY A 364 -16.76 -6.39 -17.23
CA GLY A 364 -15.63 -5.71 -17.88
C GLY A 364 -15.81 -4.20 -17.96
N TYR A 365 -14.76 -3.54 -18.44
CA TYR A 365 -14.73 -2.09 -18.66
C TYR A 365 -15.29 -1.71 -20.03
N TYR A 366 -16.07 -0.64 -20.08
CA TYR A 366 -16.68 -0.11 -21.29
C TYR A 366 -16.58 1.41 -21.33
N ILE A 367 -16.58 1.98 -22.54
CA ILE A 367 -16.57 3.43 -22.75
C ILE A 367 -17.97 3.85 -23.22
N ALA A 368 -18.61 4.77 -22.49
CA ALA A 368 -19.86 5.39 -22.90
C ALA A 368 -19.61 6.79 -23.47
N ASP A 369 -20.02 7.02 -24.73
CA ASP A 369 -20.07 8.33 -25.36
C ASP A 369 -21.51 8.88 -25.24
N ILE A 370 -21.69 9.98 -24.51
CA ILE A 370 -22.97 10.58 -24.20
C ILE A 370 -23.11 11.90 -24.96
N ASN A 371 -24.12 11.97 -25.82
CA ASN A 371 -24.42 13.14 -26.66
C ASN A 371 -23.26 13.62 -27.56
N LYS A 372 -22.27 12.73 -27.87
CA LYS A 372 -21.02 13.02 -28.59
C LYS A 372 -20.19 14.15 -27.99
N LYS A 373 -20.30 14.35 -26.67
CA LYS A 373 -19.60 15.43 -25.96
C LYS A 373 -18.74 14.98 -24.81
N SER A 374 -18.96 13.76 -24.32
CA SER A 374 -18.21 13.21 -23.19
C SER A 374 -18.12 11.71 -23.32
N SER A 375 -16.94 11.17 -23.00
CA SER A 375 -16.71 9.72 -22.89
C SER A 375 -16.49 9.40 -21.43
N THR A 376 -17.11 8.33 -20.96
CA THR A 376 -17.02 7.86 -19.59
C THR A 376 -16.63 6.39 -19.60
N LEU A 377 -15.64 6.01 -18.83
CA LEU A 377 -15.31 4.61 -18.55
C LEU A 377 -16.24 4.12 -17.43
N PHE A 378 -16.79 2.93 -17.55
CA PHE A 378 -17.56 2.29 -16.49
C PHE A 378 -17.36 0.78 -16.48
N LEU A 379 -17.56 0.21 -15.30
CA LEU A 379 -17.45 -1.24 -15.05
C LEU A 379 -18.84 -1.85 -14.99
N THR A 380 -19.03 -3.01 -15.64
CA THR A 380 -20.21 -3.87 -15.45
C THR A 380 -19.85 -5.04 -14.54
N ASN A 381 -20.73 -5.36 -13.60
CA ASN A 381 -20.58 -6.47 -12.67
C ASN A 381 -20.93 -7.83 -13.31
#